data_44ca352a73c22e904c06f5800f761bbf
#
_entry.id   44ca352a73c22e904c06f5800f761bbf
#
_cell.length_a   1.000
_cell.length_b   1.000
_cell.length_c   1.000
_cell.angle_alpha   90.00
_cell.angle_beta   90.00
_cell.angle_gamma   90.00
#
_symmetry.space_group_name_H-M   'P 1'
#
loop_
_entity.id
_entity.type
_entity.pdbx_description
1 polymer ?
#
loop_
_entity_poly.entity_id
_entity_poly.type
_entity_poly.pdbx_seq_one_letter_code
_entity_poly.pdbx_strand_id
1 'polypeptide(L)'
;MAVGGLAVVYPWALDSLLERLGVRALAGGLLALLIVSIPLRAVILGGRGLALWLPAAGLAGLLAAAAVGGGSAALRLVPAWVYACLAGLFAASLRAPDSVIERGARWIVPVAPAFIRGYCRKATGLWVLVF
;
A
#
# COMPACT_ATOMS: atom_id res chain seq x y z
N MET A 1 -4.35 -7.35 14.58
CA MET A 1 -3.06 -7.50 15.28
C MET A 1 -1.84 -7.69 14.35
N ALA A 2 -2.00 -8.12 13.09
CA ALA A 2 -0.85 -8.35 12.18
C ALA A 2 -0.13 -7.06 11.68
N VAL A 3 -0.84 -5.95 11.52
CA VAL A 3 -0.28 -4.70 10.96
C VAL A 3 0.70 -4.02 11.91
N GLY A 4 0.43 -4.05 13.23
CA GLY A 4 1.35 -3.50 14.23
C GLY A 4 2.67 -4.27 14.33
N GLY A 5 2.65 -5.58 14.12
CA GLY A 5 3.84 -6.41 14.10
C GLY A 5 4.77 -6.08 12.91
N LEU A 6 4.21 -5.80 11.74
CA LEU A 6 4.98 -5.41 10.55
C LEU A 6 5.72 -4.09 10.76
N ALA A 7 5.12 -3.10 11.42
CA ALA A 7 5.75 -1.81 11.68
C ALA A 7 6.97 -1.92 12.62
N VAL A 8 6.96 -2.87 13.55
CA VAL A 8 8.07 -3.11 14.49
C VAL A 8 9.15 -3.99 13.85
N VAL A 9 8.75 -5.01 13.09
CA VAL A 9 9.68 -5.96 12.46
C VAL A 9 10.37 -5.36 11.24
N TYR A 10 9.70 -4.45 10.52
CA TYR A 10 10.22 -3.87 9.27
C TYR A 10 11.59 -3.19 9.43
N PRO A 11 11.83 -2.27 10.39
CA PRO A 11 13.14 -1.62 10.53
C PRO A 11 14.24 -2.63 10.81
N TRP A 12 14.00 -3.60 11.69
CA TRP A 12 14.98 -4.62 12.03
C TRP A 12 15.26 -5.59 10.87
N ALA A 13 14.22 -6.03 10.16
CA ALA A 13 14.36 -6.86 8.96
C ALA A 13 15.07 -6.09 7.84
N LEU A 14 14.78 -4.80 7.69
CA LEU A 14 15.42 -3.94 6.69
C LEU A 14 16.93 -3.81 6.99
N ASP A 15 17.32 -3.53 8.24
CA ASP A 15 18.71 -3.35 8.60
C ASP A 15 19.51 -4.66 8.39
N SER A 16 18.96 -5.81 8.78
CA SER A 16 19.59 -7.12 8.54
C SER A 16 19.70 -7.49 7.05
N LEU A 17 18.72 -7.11 6.23
CA LEU A 17 18.76 -7.31 4.78
C LEU A 17 19.75 -6.35 4.11
N LEU A 18 19.86 -5.11 4.60
CA LEU A 18 20.81 -4.11 4.10
C LEU A 18 22.26 -4.55 4.36
N GLU A 19 22.52 -5.13 5.52
CA GLU A 19 23.85 -5.67 5.86
C GLU A 19 24.25 -6.83 4.96
N ARG A 20 23.30 -7.69 4.59
CA ARG A 20 23.57 -8.90 3.79
C ARG A 20 23.61 -8.64 2.28
N LEU A 21 22.68 -7.85 1.75
CA LEU A 21 22.49 -7.69 0.31
C LEU A 21 22.99 -6.35 -0.21
N GLY A 22 23.11 -5.36 0.66
CA GLY A 22 23.40 -3.99 0.27
C GLY A 22 22.17 -3.26 -0.30
N VAL A 23 22.19 -1.92 -0.22
CA VAL A 23 21.06 -1.05 -0.61
C VAL A 23 20.66 -1.25 -2.07
N ARG A 24 21.64 -1.33 -2.99
CA ARG A 24 21.37 -1.43 -4.44
C ARG A 24 20.71 -2.75 -4.82
N ALA A 25 21.20 -3.86 -4.28
CA ALA A 25 20.63 -5.18 -4.58
C ALA A 25 19.23 -5.32 -4.01
N LEU A 26 18.98 -4.84 -2.78
CA LEU A 26 17.67 -4.86 -2.16
C LEU A 26 16.67 -3.97 -2.93
N ALA A 27 17.03 -2.73 -3.23
CA ALA A 27 16.18 -1.82 -3.99
C ALA A 27 15.90 -2.33 -5.41
N GLY A 28 16.91 -2.85 -6.08
CA GLY A 28 16.77 -3.46 -7.40
C GLY A 28 15.85 -4.68 -7.41
N GLY A 29 15.99 -5.56 -6.41
CA GLY A 29 15.12 -6.73 -6.25
C GLY A 29 13.66 -6.37 -6.00
N LEU A 30 13.40 -5.39 -5.12
CA LEU A 30 12.05 -4.87 -4.87
C LEU A 30 11.46 -4.17 -6.10
N LEU A 31 12.27 -3.43 -6.84
CA LEU A 31 11.86 -2.78 -8.08
C LEU A 31 11.50 -3.83 -9.15
N ALA A 32 12.30 -4.87 -9.31
CA ALA A 32 12.01 -5.97 -10.22
C ALA A 32 10.70 -6.67 -9.84
N LEU A 33 10.48 -6.95 -8.57
CA LEU A 33 9.24 -7.55 -8.06
C LEU A 33 8.02 -6.64 -8.35
N LEU A 34 8.17 -5.33 -8.17
CA LEU A 34 7.13 -4.35 -8.50
C LEU A 34 6.80 -4.40 -9.99
N ILE A 35 7.81 -4.38 -10.87
CA ILE A 35 7.64 -4.43 -12.33
C ILE A 35 6.94 -5.73 -12.74
N VAL A 36 7.37 -6.88 -12.23
CA VAL A 36 6.74 -8.18 -12.51
C VAL A 36 5.28 -8.22 -12.05
N SER A 37 4.92 -7.48 -10.99
CA SER A 37 3.53 -7.39 -10.51
C SER A 37 2.62 -6.54 -11.42
N ILE A 38 3.16 -5.75 -12.35
CA ILE A 38 2.37 -4.87 -13.24
C ILE A 38 1.36 -5.64 -14.09
N PRO A 39 1.74 -6.68 -14.85
CA PRO A 39 0.76 -7.41 -15.67
C PRO A 39 -0.32 -8.08 -14.82
N LEU A 40 0.04 -8.62 -13.66
CA LEU A 40 -0.93 -9.21 -12.74
C LEU A 40 -1.95 -8.18 -12.26
N ARG A 41 -1.50 -6.98 -11.92
CA ARG A 41 -2.38 -5.87 -11.51
C ARG A 41 -3.27 -5.40 -12.66
N ALA A 42 -2.75 -5.32 -13.89
CA ALA A 42 -3.53 -4.94 -15.06
C ALA A 42 -4.66 -5.93 -15.34
N VAL A 43 -4.41 -7.23 -15.16
CA VAL A 43 -5.42 -8.29 -15.33
C VAL A 43 -6.48 -8.21 -14.22
N ILE A 44 -6.06 -8.13 -12.95
CA ILE A 44 -6.97 -8.16 -11.78
C ILE A 44 -7.82 -6.88 -11.71
N LEU A 45 -7.23 -5.72 -11.99
CA LEU A 45 -7.87 -4.41 -11.82
C LEU A 45 -8.51 -3.87 -13.10
N GLY A 46 -8.43 -4.61 -14.19
CA GLY A 46 -9.04 -4.24 -15.46
C GLY A 46 -8.52 -2.96 -16.10
N GLY A 47 -7.29 -2.55 -15.79
CA GLY A 47 -6.62 -1.37 -16.38
C GLY A 47 -7.27 -0.02 -16.05
N ARG A 48 -8.28 0.02 -15.19
CA ARG A 48 -9.09 1.21 -14.92
C ARG A 48 -8.53 2.04 -13.78
N GLY A 49 -8.07 3.24 -14.14
CA GLY A 49 -7.83 4.35 -13.21
C GLY A 49 -6.35 4.67 -12.97
N LEU A 50 -5.94 5.84 -13.47
CA LEU A 50 -4.64 6.46 -13.18
C LEU A 50 -4.33 6.49 -11.68
N ALA A 51 -5.36 6.63 -10.83
CA ALA A 51 -5.25 6.64 -9.39
C ALA A 51 -4.65 5.36 -8.78
N LEU A 52 -4.77 4.21 -9.47
CA LEU A 52 -4.16 2.95 -9.01
C LEU A 52 -2.68 2.83 -9.38
N TRP A 53 -2.23 3.57 -10.41
CA TRP A 53 -0.84 3.56 -10.85
C TRP A 53 0.03 4.55 -10.09
N LEU A 54 -0.54 5.65 -9.55
CA LEU A 54 0.19 6.65 -8.78
C LEU A 54 0.96 6.06 -7.58
N PRO A 55 0.36 5.21 -6.71
CA PRO A 55 1.08 4.57 -5.63
C PRO A 55 2.26 3.71 -6.10
N ALA A 56 2.06 2.98 -7.20
CA ALA A 56 3.10 2.13 -7.78
C ALA A 56 4.23 2.96 -8.39
N ALA A 57 3.91 4.04 -9.09
CA ALA A 57 4.90 4.95 -9.67
C ALA A 57 5.74 5.65 -8.59
N GLY A 58 5.12 6.12 -7.52
CA GLY A 58 5.84 6.72 -6.40
C GLY A 58 6.76 5.74 -5.69
N LEU A 59 6.29 4.49 -5.46
CA LEU A 59 7.12 3.43 -4.91
C LEU A 59 8.29 3.10 -5.84
N ALA A 60 8.04 2.99 -7.15
CA ALA A 60 9.09 2.75 -8.13
C ALA A 60 10.14 3.87 -8.12
N GLY A 61 9.71 5.13 -8.00
CA GLY A 61 10.60 6.29 -7.86
C GLY A 61 11.50 6.21 -6.62
N LEU A 62 10.94 5.86 -5.46
CA LEU A 62 11.71 5.68 -4.22
C LEU A 62 12.74 4.54 -4.34
N LEU A 63 12.33 3.41 -4.93
CA LEU A 63 13.22 2.26 -5.11
C LEU A 63 14.31 2.57 -6.14
N ALA A 64 13.99 3.26 -7.24
CA ALA A 64 14.97 3.70 -8.21
C ALA A 64 15.98 4.69 -7.63
N ALA A 65 15.51 5.66 -6.83
CA ALA A 65 16.39 6.59 -6.12
C ALA A 65 17.34 5.87 -5.15
N ALA A 66 16.85 4.85 -4.43
CA ALA A 66 17.68 4.03 -3.55
C ALA A 66 18.72 3.21 -4.34
N ALA A 67 18.31 2.63 -5.47
CA ALA A 67 19.20 1.82 -6.31
C ALA A 67 20.35 2.65 -6.93
N VAL A 68 20.04 3.86 -7.42
CA VAL A 68 21.02 4.76 -8.03
C VAL A 68 21.87 5.46 -6.99
N GLY A 69 21.24 6.06 -5.98
CA GLY A 69 21.90 6.86 -4.95
C GLY A 69 22.67 6.04 -3.92
N GLY A 70 22.35 4.74 -3.77
CA GLY A 70 22.98 3.86 -2.76
C GLY A 70 22.65 4.21 -1.31
N GLY A 71 21.74 5.17 -1.06
CA GLY A 71 21.33 5.62 0.26
C GLY A 71 20.15 4.80 0.82
N SER A 72 20.23 4.37 2.09
CA SER A 72 19.15 3.65 2.76
C SER A 72 17.94 4.52 3.11
N ALA A 73 18.08 5.84 3.08
CA ALA A 73 17.02 6.78 3.44
C ALA A 73 15.73 6.60 2.61
N ALA A 74 15.85 6.40 1.30
CA ALA A 74 14.71 6.16 0.43
C ALA A 74 13.97 4.85 0.78
N LEU A 75 14.70 3.79 1.14
CA LEU A 75 14.10 2.52 1.58
C LEU A 75 13.34 2.67 2.91
N ARG A 76 13.86 3.50 3.82
CA ARG A 76 13.19 3.79 5.10
C ARG A 76 11.90 4.58 4.91
N LEU A 77 11.75 5.32 3.80
CA LEU A 77 10.53 6.05 3.45
C LEU A 77 9.43 5.15 2.84
N VAL A 78 9.78 3.93 2.40
CA VAL A 78 8.80 3.01 1.77
C VAL A 78 7.58 2.76 2.65
N PRO A 79 7.68 2.43 3.96
CA PRO A 79 6.49 2.25 4.80
C PRO A 79 5.64 3.51 4.89
N ALA A 80 6.27 4.68 5.08
CA ALA A 80 5.55 5.96 5.15
C ALA A 80 4.79 6.22 3.84
N TRP A 81 5.39 5.93 2.69
CA TRP A 81 4.72 6.02 1.39
C TRP A 81 3.53 5.09 1.28
N VAL A 82 3.68 3.83 1.72
CA VAL A 82 2.58 2.85 1.71
C VAL A 82 1.42 3.32 2.60
N TYR A 83 1.70 3.80 3.80
CA TYR A 83 0.68 4.33 4.70
C TYR A 83 0.00 5.57 4.11
N ALA A 84 0.74 6.49 3.53
CA ALA A 84 0.17 7.66 2.86
C ALA A 84 -0.76 7.28 1.69
N CYS A 85 -0.38 6.27 0.90
CA CYS A 85 -1.21 5.73 -0.18
C CYS A 85 -2.49 5.07 0.36
N LEU A 86 -2.39 4.30 1.45
CA LEU A 86 -3.56 3.69 2.10
C LEU A 86 -4.49 4.76 2.68
N ALA A 87 -3.95 5.73 3.40
CA ALA A 87 -4.73 6.85 3.91
C ALA A 87 -5.46 7.59 2.77
N GLY A 88 -4.77 7.88 1.67
CA GLY A 88 -5.35 8.50 0.48
C GLY A 88 -6.46 7.67 -0.16
N LEU A 89 -6.25 6.35 -0.28
CA LEU A 89 -7.25 5.42 -0.82
C LEU A 89 -8.51 5.39 0.05
N PHE A 90 -8.34 5.27 1.36
CA PHE A 90 -9.45 5.24 2.31
C PHE A 90 -10.18 6.59 2.33
N ALA A 91 -9.47 7.72 2.35
CA ALA A 91 -10.05 9.06 2.31
C ALA A 91 -10.82 9.31 1.00
N ALA A 92 -10.25 8.93 -0.15
CA ALA A 92 -10.94 9.05 -1.44
C ALA A 92 -12.20 8.20 -1.49
N SER A 93 -12.18 7.00 -0.87
CA SER A 93 -13.35 6.11 -0.85
C SER A 93 -14.52 6.67 -0.02
N LEU A 94 -14.27 7.58 0.93
CA LEU A 94 -15.34 8.25 1.68
C LEU A 94 -16.18 9.19 0.81
N ARG A 95 -15.64 9.66 -0.33
CA ARG A 95 -16.37 10.46 -1.31
C ARG A 95 -17.18 9.61 -2.29
N ALA A 96 -16.84 8.31 -2.39
CA ALA A 96 -17.55 7.37 -3.25
C ALA A 96 -18.88 6.93 -2.61
N PRO A 97 -19.85 6.43 -3.41
CA PRO A 97 -21.10 5.87 -2.90
C PRO A 97 -20.86 4.76 -1.86
N ASP A 98 -19.91 3.87 -2.15
CA ASP A 98 -19.54 2.75 -1.29
C ASP A 98 -18.10 2.92 -0.80
N SER A 99 -17.90 2.88 0.53
CA SER A 99 -16.56 2.94 1.12
C SER A 99 -15.77 1.66 0.85
N VAL A 100 -14.43 1.72 1.00
CA VAL A 100 -13.57 0.53 0.79
C VAL A 100 -13.99 -0.63 1.67
N ILE A 101 -14.29 -0.36 2.96
CA ILE A 101 -14.72 -1.39 3.91
C ILE A 101 -16.09 -1.96 3.51
N GLU A 102 -17.01 -1.13 3.02
CA GLU A 102 -18.32 -1.59 2.55
C GLU A 102 -18.18 -2.51 1.33
N ARG A 103 -17.33 -2.15 0.37
CA ARG A 103 -17.04 -3.02 -0.78
C ARG A 103 -16.46 -4.37 -0.37
N GLY A 104 -15.53 -4.38 0.58
CA GLY A 104 -14.99 -5.61 1.15
C GLY A 104 -16.04 -6.44 1.90
N ALA A 105 -16.90 -5.79 2.68
CA ALA A 105 -17.97 -6.47 3.40
C ALA A 105 -18.99 -7.14 2.45
N ARG A 106 -19.31 -6.53 1.33
CA ARG A 106 -20.22 -7.10 0.31
C ARG A 106 -19.68 -8.35 -0.38
N TRP A 107 -18.38 -8.56 -0.40
CA TRP A 107 -17.79 -9.82 -0.89
C TRP A 107 -18.10 -10.99 0.04
N ILE A 108 -18.24 -10.73 1.33
CA ILE A 108 -18.53 -11.77 2.34
C ILE A 108 -20.05 -11.90 2.54
N VAL A 109 -20.77 -10.77 2.56
CA VAL A 109 -22.21 -10.70 2.78
C VAL A 109 -22.85 -9.90 1.64
N PRO A 110 -23.28 -10.54 0.54
CA PRO A 110 -23.82 -9.86 -0.64
C PRO A 110 -25.05 -9.01 -0.35
N VAL A 111 -25.91 -9.44 0.59
CA VAL A 111 -27.10 -8.70 1.04
C VAL A 111 -26.83 -8.12 2.42
N ALA A 112 -26.20 -6.95 2.46
CA ALA A 112 -25.88 -6.29 3.71
C ALA A 112 -27.05 -5.44 4.20
N PRO A 113 -27.46 -5.51 5.49
CA PRO A 113 -28.48 -4.63 6.08
C PRO A 113 -28.10 -3.15 5.96
N ALA A 114 -29.11 -2.26 5.86
CA ALA A 114 -28.90 -0.82 5.62
C ALA A 114 -28.00 -0.13 6.66
N PHE A 115 -28.00 -0.60 7.92
CA PHE A 115 -27.18 -0.02 8.98
C PHE A 115 -25.67 -0.25 8.79
N ILE A 116 -25.28 -1.31 8.05
CA ILE A 116 -23.86 -1.65 7.80
C ILE A 116 -23.16 -0.52 7.05
N ARG A 117 -23.87 0.18 6.15
CA ARG A 117 -23.29 1.29 5.39
C ARG A 117 -22.75 2.41 6.29
N GLY A 118 -23.54 2.83 7.28
CA GLY A 118 -23.11 3.86 8.24
C GLY A 118 -21.92 3.42 9.07
N TYR A 119 -21.92 2.17 9.52
CA TYR A 119 -20.80 1.58 10.25
C TYR A 119 -19.53 1.50 9.41
N CYS A 120 -19.60 0.98 8.18
CA CYS A 120 -18.46 0.86 7.27
C CYS A 120 -17.84 2.22 6.94
N ARG A 121 -18.65 3.28 6.76
CA ARG A 121 -18.14 4.64 6.54
C ARG A 121 -17.39 5.18 7.76
N LYS A 122 -17.93 5.01 8.96
CA LYS A 122 -17.25 5.41 10.20
C LYS A 122 -15.94 4.64 10.39
N ALA A 123 -15.96 3.32 10.18
CA ALA A 123 -14.78 2.49 10.24
C ALA A 123 -13.72 2.92 9.19
N THR A 124 -14.15 3.23 7.95
CA THR A 124 -13.24 3.77 6.92
C THR A 124 -12.61 5.09 7.35
N GLY A 125 -13.38 6.01 7.96
CA GLY A 125 -12.87 7.28 8.49
C GLY A 125 -11.85 7.07 9.62
N LEU A 126 -12.10 6.11 10.50
CA LEU A 126 -11.17 5.76 11.56
C LEU A 126 -9.82 5.25 11.01
N TRP A 127 -9.86 4.43 9.97
CA TRP A 127 -8.65 3.93 9.32
C TRP A 127 -7.83 5.03 8.64
N VAL A 128 -8.47 6.09 8.11
CA VAL A 128 -7.74 7.27 7.60
C VAL A 128 -6.92 7.94 8.68
N LEU A 129 -7.38 7.92 9.94
CA LEU A 129 -6.65 8.51 11.08
C LEU A 129 -5.54 7.60 11.61
N VAL A 130 -5.64 6.28 11.34
CA VAL A 130 -4.65 5.29 11.79
C VAL A 130 -3.47 5.21 10.83
N PHE A 131 -3.67 5.44 9.54
CA PHE A 131 -2.62 5.46 8.51
C PHE A 131 -1.96 6.83 8.41
#